data_4def3b998eee4f0c30b958fcf16af066
#
_entry.id   4def3b998eee4f0c30b958fcf16af066
#
_cell.length_a   1.000
_cell.length_b   1.000
_cell.length_c   1.000
_cell.angle_alpha   90.00
_cell.angle_beta   90.00
_cell.angle_gamma   90.00
#
_symmetry.space_group_name_H-M   'P 1'
#
loop_
_entity.id
_entity.type
_entity.pdbx_description
1 polymer ?
#
loop_
_entity_poly.entity_id
_entity_poly.type
_entity_poly.pdbx_seq_one_letter_code
_entity_poly.pdbx_strand_id
1 'polypeptide(L)'
;MRPEKYLALFTTESREHLQQCNERLLAWEREPTAQEPLRGLFRSVHTLKGMAATMGFERLTAVAHAFEQLLASLRETGRPASPQLIDLGFRAVDVLEQGVGLAVTGEDARLDAGPLLSDLARGTGELSAPDWGGPSPAPGPAGRTVRVRLRDRVNMPMARAAVVLRRLQELGEVEDLTPPLEEWTGEGFAGSFTCRFQGTATSDEIHRVLSAAGEVTEVRVEGVATPVERRRQVRVDPERLDRLVSLGGELTVARNRLAALATARRDVELEHLSHTTGRLVDELQAAVLTARMAPLGEVFERFTRPVRDLARQLDKVVRLEISGHHIELDRAILDALADPLLHLLRNAVDHGIEGVAQREALGKPAEGVISLSARRDRDAVIIEVSDDGRGVDEAAVRAQTGAVVPQEGEDLLGILATPGFSTARRVTTVSGRGVGIDAVVHWARRMGGVTGMTTASERGTTFTLRIPLSVAIIPALLVRVADRRYALPLGAVAETVRIPLGNGRQTLAYQGGEVPLVDLGVAEGTGGWRPGVVLEVGGRRSALAVDTLLGQDDIVVGPLHAPRGMPAWINGATILADGQPALILDPTALVQGGVR
;
A
#
# COMPACT_ATOMS: atom_id res chain seq x y z
N MET A 1 -29.16 14.71 -15.48
CA MET A 1 -27.86 14.00 -15.46
C MET A 1 -27.59 13.65 -14.01
N ARG A 2 -27.13 12.40 -13.69
CA ARG A 2 -26.98 11.96 -12.28
C ARG A 2 -25.73 12.58 -11.67
N PRO A 3 -25.85 13.42 -10.62
CA PRO A 3 -24.72 14.13 -9.98
C PRO A 3 -23.65 13.19 -9.41
N GLU A 4 -24.06 12.03 -8.91
CA GLU A 4 -23.19 11.04 -8.25
C GLU A 4 -22.03 10.52 -9.11
N LYS A 5 -22.24 10.37 -10.43
CA LYS A 5 -21.21 9.87 -11.34
C LYS A 5 -20.05 10.86 -11.54
N TYR A 6 -20.37 12.17 -11.53
CA TYR A 6 -19.34 13.22 -11.64
C TYR A 6 -18.60 13.42 -10.32
N LEU A 7 -19.28 13.23 -9.18
CA LEU A 7 -18.66 13.32 -7.86
C LEU A 7 -17.62 12.20 -7.64
N ALA A 8 -17.93 10.97 -8.05
CA ALA A 8 -16.97 9.85 -7.98
C ALA A 8 -15.73 10.10 -8.85
N LEU A 9 -15.91 10.61 -10.07
CA LEU A 9 -14.81 10.96 -10.95
C LEU A 9 -13.95 12.08 -10.37
N PHE A 10 -14.60 13.17 -9.90
CA PHE A 10 -13.93 14.27 -9.21
C PHE A 10 -13.08 13.78 -8.03
N THR A 11 -13.64 12.91 -7.18
CA THR A 11 -12.92 12.36 -6.01
C THR A 11 -11.66 11.60 -6.42
N THR A 12 -11.78 10.75 -7.44
CA THR A 12 -10.67 9.91 -7.89
C THR A 12 -9.56 10.75 -8.51
N GLU A 13 -9.89 11.64 -9.43
CA GLU A 13 -8.91 12.51 -10.09
C GLU A 13 -8.27 13.51 -9.11
N SER A 14 -9.06 14.07 -8.17
CA SER A 14 -8.54 14.97 -7.15
C SER A 14 -7.51 14.28 -6.25
N ARG A 15 -7.76 13.03 -5.82
CA ARG A 15 -6.81 12.26 -5.02
C ARG A 15 -5.52 11.96 -5.77
N GLU A 16 -5.62 11.63 -7.06
CA GLU A 16 -4.46 11.40 -7.91
C GLU A 16 -3.59 12.67 -8.03
N HIS A 17 -4.20 13.83 -8.26
CA HIS A 17 -3.47 15.10 -8.30
C HIS A 17 -2.88 15.50 -6.95
N LEU A 18 -3.56 15.25 -5.83
CA LEU A 18 -3.04 15.52 -4.49
C LEU A 18 -1.85 14.61 -4.16
N GLN A 19 -1.88 13.34 -4.55
CA GLN A 19 -0.75 12.44 -4.43
C GLN A 19 0.45 12.96 -5.23
N GLN A 20 0.25 13.34 -6.48
CA GLN A 20 1.30 13.96 -7.30
C GLN A 20 1.86 15.24 -6.67
N CYS A 21 1.02 16.06 -6.02
CA CYS A 21 1.49 17.23 -5.28
C CYS A 21 2.44 16.85 -4.15
N ASN A 22 2.12 15.82 -3.36
CA ASN A 22 2.98 15.34 -2.28
C ASN A 22 4.33 14.82 -2.81
N GLU A 23 4.32 14.00 -3.86
CA GLU A 23 5.55 13.48 -4.49
C GLU A 23 6.46 14.61 -4.99
N ARG A 24 5.88 15.61 -5.62
CA ARG A 24 6.62 16.76 -6.18
C ARG A 24 7.14 17.70 -5.09
N LEU A 25 6.41 17.90 -4.02
CA LEU A 25 6.90 18.65 -2.85
C LEU A 25 8.11 17.96 -2.22
N LEU A 26 8.07 16.64 -2.07
CA LEU A 26 9.20 15.85 -1.58
C LEU A 26 10.40 15.89 -2.52
N ALA A 27 10.17 15.84 -3.83
CA ALA A 27 11.23 15.98 -4.83
C ALA A 27 11.85 17.38 -4.78
N TRP A 28 11.02 18.43 -4.64
CA TRP A 28 11.47 19.81 -4.55
C TRP A 28 12.21 20.11 -3.24
N GLU A 29 11.87 19.44 -2.17
CA GLU A 29 12.61 19.52 -0.89
C GLU A 29 14.01 18.93 -1.01
N ARG A 30 14.17 17.79 -1.73
CA ARG A 30 15.47 17.15 -1.97
C ARG A 30 16.37 17.99 -2.87
N GLU A 31 15.78 18.66 -3.85
CA GLU A 31 16.47 19.50 -4.82
C GLU A 31 15.81 20.89 -4.88
N PRO A 32 16.07 21.79 -3.91
CA PRO A 32 15.36 23.08 -3.77
C PRO A 32 15.49 24.02 -4.95
N THR A 33 16.49 23.81 -5.81
CA THR A 33 16.76 24.62 -7.01
C THR A 33 16.12 24.03 -8.28
N ALA A 34 15.61 22.79 -8.21
CA ALA A 34 15.01 22.12 -9.37
C ALA A 34 13.67 22.77 -9.75
N GLN A 35 13.54 23.18 -11.01
CA GLN A 35 12.33 23.84 -11.52
C GLN A 35 11.24 22.84 -11.94
N GLU A 36 11.62 21.61 -12.27
CA GLU A 36 10.67 20.61 -12.77
C GLU A 36 9.63 20.19 -11.72
N PRO A 37 10.02 19.87 -10.45
CA PRO A 37 9.03 19.58 -9.40
C PRO A 37 8.05 20.74 -9.18
N LEU A 38 8.53 22.01 -9.17
CA LEU A 38 7.69 23.19 -9.02
C LEU A 38 6.69 23.35 -10.15
N ARG A 39 7.12 23.15 -11.42
CA ARG A 39 6.24 23.20 -12.59
C ARG A 39 5.17 22.11 -12.52
N GLY A 40 5.58 20.92 -12.15
CA GLY A 40 4.65 19.81 -12.00
C GLY A 40 3.63 20.03 -10.88
N LEU A 41 4.07 20.55 -9.73
CA LEU A 41 3.19 20.91 -8.60
C LEU A 41 2.16 21.96 -9.03
N PHE A 42 2.61 23.02 -9.73
CA PHE A 42 1.73 24.05 -10.27
C PHE A 42 0.63 23.45 -11.18
N ARG A 43 0.97 22.55 -12.11
CA ARG A 43 0.00 21.91 -13.02
C ARG A 43 -1.05 21.08 -12.24
N SER A 44 -0.63 20.28 -11.27
CA SER A 44 -1.56 19.48 -10.48
C SER A 44 -2.54 20.34 -9.68
N VAL A 45 -2.06 21.43 -9.06
CA VAL A 45 -2.90 22.39 -8.31
C VAL A 45 -3.84 23.16 -9.26
N HIS A 46 -3.35 23.56 -10.44
CA HIS A 46 -4.17 24.22 -11.47
C HIS A 46 -5.34 23.33 -11.92
N THR A 47 -5.07 22.05 -12.20
CA THR A 47 -6.10 21.09 -12.59
C THR A 47 -7.12 20.90 -11.47
N LEU A 48 -6.68 20.73 -10.23
CA LEU A 48 -7.55 20.58 -9.07
C LEU A 48 -8.45 21.81 -8.87
N LYS A 49 -7.91 23.03 -9.02
CA LYS A 49 -8.67 24.26 -8.99
C LYS A 49 -9.79 24.27 -10.05
N GLY A 50 -9.44 23.90 -11.30
CA GLY A 50 -10.41 23.83 -12.39
C GLY A 50 -11.53 22.83 -12.14
N MET A 51 -11.21 21.64 -11.62
CA MET A 51 -12.20 20.63 -11.26
C MET A 51 -13.11 21.08 -10.11
N ALA A 52 -12.54 21.67 -9.05
CA ALA A 52 -13.29 22.17 -7.90
C ALA A 52 -14.26 23.31 -8.31
N ALA A 53 -13.80 24.25 -9.14
CA ALA A 53 -14.62 25.33 -9.67
C ALA A 53 -15.79 24.81 -10.54
N THR A 54 -15.54 23.82 -11.39
CA THR A 54 -16.56 23.20 -12.24
C THR A 54 -17.64 22.48 -11.41
N MET A 55 -17.27 21.92 -10.26
CA MET A 55 -18.19 21.25 -9.34
C MET A 55 -18.88 22.21 -8.37
N GLY A 56 -18.51 23.49 -8.35
CA GLY A 56 -19.11 24.51 -7.47
C GLY A 56 -18.60 24.48 -6.02
N PHE A 57 -17.44 23.88 -5.75
CA PHE A 57 -16.83 23.81 -4.42
C PHE A 57 -16.01 25.09 -4.13
N GLU A 58 -16.70 26.12 -3.63
CA GLU A 58 -16.12 27.47 -3.52
C GLU A 58 -14.90 27.55 -2.60
N ARG A 59 -14.95 26.92 -1.41
CA ARG A 59 -13.84 26.97 -0.45
C ARG A 59 -12.64 26.18 -0.91
N LEU A 60 -12.86 25.00 -1.48
CA LEU A 60 -11.80 24.20 -2.07
C LEU A 60 -11.13 24.95 -3.23
N THR A 61 -11.93 25.61 -4.08
CA THR A 61 -11.43 26.45 -5.18
C THR A 61 -10.57 27.61 -4.67
N ALA A 62 -10.99 28.27 -3.58
CA ALA A 62 -10.23 29.38 -3.00
C ALA A 62 -8.86 28.96 -2.48
N VAL A 63 -8.78 27.80 -1.81
CA VAL A 63 -7.50 27.25 -1.32
C VAL A 63 -6.58 26.87 -2.48
N ALA A 64 -7.10 26.14 -3.48
CA ALA A 64 -6.34 25.76 -4.65
C ALA A 64 -5.83 26.99 -5.43
N HIS A 65 -6.63 28.04 -5.55
CA HIS A 65 -6.24 29.28 -6.20
C HIS A 65 -5.13 30.01 -5.44
N ALA A 66 -5.24 30.17 -4.12
CA ALA A 66 -4.20 30.81 -3.31
C ALA A 66 -2.88 30.05 -3.36
N PHE A 67 -2.94 28.72 -3.35
CA PHE A 67 -1.74 27.89 -3.47
C PHE A 67 -1.12 28.00 -4.87
N GLU A 68 -1.91 27.98 -5.92
CA GLU A 68 -1.45 28.21 -7.30
C GLU A 68 -0.75 29.58 -7.44
N GLN A 69 -1.29 30.64 -6.84
CA GLN A 69 -0.67 31.97 -6.86
C GLN A 69 0.71 31.98 -6.20
N LEU A 70 0.87 31.31 -5.06
CA LEU A 70 2.17 31.16 -4.40
C LEU A 70 3.17 30.43 -5.32
N LEU A 71 2.75 29.32 -5.93
CA LEU A 71 3.60 28.54 -6.84
C LEU A 71 3.97 29.34 -8.10
N ALA A 72 3.05 30.14 -8.64
CA ALA A 72 3.32 31.03 -9.76
C ALA A 72 4.40 32.06 -9.41
N SER A 73 4.28 32.73 -8.27
CA SER A 73 5.25 33.71 -7.79
C SER A 73 6.63 33.08 -7.55
N LEU A 74 6.68 31.86 -6.99
CA LEU A 74 7.93 31.11 -6.82
C LEU A 74 8.59 30.74 -8.14
N ARG A 75 7.79 30.37 -9.15
CA ARG A 75 8.27 30.06 -10.49
C ARG A 75 8.84 31.31 -11.17
N GLU A 76 8.19 32.46 -11.04
CA GLU A 76 8.64 33.74 -11.64
C GLU A 76 9.92 34.27 -10.99
N THR A 77 10.03 34.13 -9.66
CA THR A 77 11.20 34.62 -8.91
C THR A 77 12.39 33.69 -8.99
N GLY A 78 12.22 32.43 -9.42
CA GLY A 78 13.30 31.45 -9.51
C GLY A 78 13.99 31.14 -8.16
N ARG A 79 13.37 31.51 -7.04
CA ARG A 79 13.96 31.30 -5.72
C ARG A 79 13.98 29.82 -5.36
N PRO A 80 15.05 29.33 -4.70
CA PRO A 80 15.08 27.98 -4.17
C PRO A 80 14.01 27.81 -3.07
N ALA A 81 13.47 26.61 -2.94
CA ALA A 81 12.52 26.27 -1.91
C ALA A 81 13.17 26.43 -0.52
N SER A 82 12.58 27.25 0.35
CA SER A 82 12.92 27.24 1.76
C SER A 82 12.15 26.14 2.49
N PRO A 83 12.66 25.60 3.62
CA PRO A 83 11.92 24.62 4.43
C PRO A 83 10.52 25.11 4.81
N GLN A 84 10.37 26.42 5.11
CA GLN A 84 9.09 27.03 5.47
C GLN A 84 8.09 27.02 4.29
N LEU A 85 8.58 27.26 3.07
CA LEU A 85 7.74 27.21 1.87
C LEU A 85 7.30 25.79 1.54
N ILE A 86 8.17 24.81 1.73
CA ILE A 86 7.84 23.39 1.57
C ILE A 86 6.77 22.97 2.59
N ASP A 87 6.95 23.35 3.88
CA ASP A 87 5.95 23.05 4.91
C ASP A 87 4.61 23.74 4.64
N LEU A 88 4.63 24.97 4.14
CA LEU A 88 3.40 25.66 3.70
C LEU A 88 2.73 24.92 2.54
N GLY A 89 3.51 24.42 1.59
CA GLY A 89 3.01 23.59 0.48
C GLY A 89 2.33 22.31 0.97
N PHE A 90 2.93 21.59 1.91
CA PHE A 90 2.33 20.39 2.50
C PHE A 90 1.04 20.71 3.26
N ARG A 91 1.01 21.78 4.06
CA ARG A 91 -0.21 22.23 4.74
C ARG A 91 -1.32 22.58 3.74
N ALA A 92 -0.95 23.17 2.60
CA ALA A 92 -1.92 23.48 1.55
C ALA A 92 -2.52 22.19 0.95
N VAL A 93 -1.68 21.18 0.69
CA VAL A 93 -2.16 19.87 0.18
C VAL A 93 -3.05 19.18 1.21
N ASP A 94 -2.76 19.24 2.52
CA ASP A 94 -3.60 18.65 3.57
C ASP A 94 -5.00 19.28 3.62
N VAL A 95 -5.06 20.61 3.57
CA VAL A 95 -6.35 21.32 3.56
C VAL A 95 -7.12 21.04 2.28
N LEU A 96 -6.44 20.88 1.13
CA LEU A 96 -7.08 20.48 -0.12
C LEU A 96 -7.62 19.04 -0.03
N GLU A 97 -6.89 18.13 0.58
CA GLU A 97 -7.33 16.73 0.78
C GLU A 97 -8.56 16.66 1.71
N GLN A 98 -8.52 17.40 2.82
CA GLN A 98 -9.68 17.56 3.70
C GLN A 98 -10.87 18.17 2.94
N GLY A 99 -10.62 19.20 2.12
CA GLY A 99 -11.64 19.85 1.31
C GLY A 99 -12.30 18.92 0.30
N VAL A 100 -11.53 18.06 -0.37
CA VAL A 100 -12.07 17.02 -1.26
C VAL A 100 -12.95 16.03 -0.47
N GLY A 101 -12.56 15.62 0.73
CA GLY A 101 -13.36 14.77 1.60
C GLY A 101 -14.71 15.41 1.97
N LEU A 102 -14.70 16.69 2.40
CA LEU A 102 -15.90 17.43 2.76
C LEU A 102 -16.80 17.73 1.54
N ALA A 103 -16.21 17.99 0.38
CA ALA A 103 -16.95 18.22 -0.86
C ALA A 103 -17.77 16.99 -1.27
N VAL A 104 -17.24 15.79 -1.08
CA VAL A 104 -17.92 14.51 -1.36
C VAL A 104 -19.16 14.32 -0.48
N THR A 105 -19.10 14.76 0.77
CA THR A 105 -20.24 14.70 1.71
C THR A 105 -21.21 15.89 1.59
N GLY A 106 -20.93 16.84 0.68
CA GLY A 106 -21.74 18.06 0.52
C GLY A 106 -21.48 19.11 1.60
N GLU A 107 -20.39 19.02 2.33
CA GLU A 107 -20.04 19.86 3.48
C GLU A 107 -18.86 20.82 3.20
N ASP A 108 -18.61 21.19 1.93
CA ASP A 108 -17.52 22.11 1.52
C ASP A 108 -17.48 23.39 2.38
N ALA A 109 -18.63 23.90 2.79
CA ALA A 109 -18.75 25.06 3.67
C ALA A 109 -18.13 24.90 5.06
N ARG A 110 -17.81 23.68 5.49
CA ARG A 110 -17.15 23.38 6.79
C ARG A 110 -15.61 23.42 6.71
N LEU A 111 -15.04 23.56 5.53
CA LEU A 111 -13.59 23.64 5.37
C LEU A 111 -13.06 24.91 6.06
N ASP A 112 -12.26 24.74 7.10
CA ASP A 112 -11.57 25.85 7.76
C ASP A 112 -10.26 26.19 7.04
N ALA A 113 -10.36 27.05 6.04
CA ALA A 113 -9.23 27.47 5.20
C ALA A 113 -8.62 28.82 5.64
N GLY A 114 -9.23 29.54 6.59
CA GLY A 114 -8.85 30.91 6.95
C GLY A 114 -7.37 31.06 7.35
N PRO A 115 -6.84 30.29 8.29
CA PRO A 115 -5.43 30.37 8.71
C PRO A 115 -4.47 30.11 7.55
N LEU A 116 -4.73 29.08 6.74
CA LEU A 116 -3.90 28.73 5.59
C LEU A 116 -3.91 29.81 4.50
N LEU A 117 -5.07 30.35 4.16
CA LEU A 117 -5.17 31.41 3.14
C LEU A 117 -4.37 32.66 3.57
N SER A 118 -4.36 32.99 4.87
CA SER A 118 -3.55 34.09 5.40
C SER A 118 -2.04 33.80 5.29
N ASP A 119 -1.63 32.54 5.51
CA ASP A 119 -0.23 32.13 5.39
C ASP A 119 0.23 32.11 3.94
N LEU A 120 -0.60 31.63 3.01
CA LEU A 120 -0.32 31.62 1.58
C LEU A 120 -0.20 33.07 1.04
N ALA A 121 -1.09 33.97 1.47
CA ALA A 121 -1.01 35.38 1.08
C ALA A 121 0.25 36.09 1.59
N ARG A 122 0.71 35.78 2.83
CA ARG A 122 1.98 36.28 3.35
C ARG A 122 3.17 35.75 2.53
N GLY A 123 3.20 34.46 2.25
CA GLY A 123 4.23 33.85 1.40
C GLY A 123 4.33 34.51 0.03
N THR A 124 3.20 34.87 -0.58
CA THR A 124 3.14 35.59 -1.85
C THR A 124 3.65 37.04 -1.69
N GLY A 125 3.30 37.73 -0.60
CA GLY A 125 3.73 39.12 -0.33
C GLY A 125 5.22 39.28 -0.04
N GLU A 126 5.85 38.32 0.64
CA GLU A 126 7.28 38.28 0.91
C GLU A 126 8.13 38.05 -0.37
N LEU A 127 7.51 37.55 -1.43
CA LEU A 127 8.15 37.29 -2.73
C LEU A 127 8.14 38.52 -3.66
N SER A 128 7.42 39.59 -3.31
CA SER A 128 7.21 40.77 -4.16
C SER A 128 8.18 41.91 -3.91
N ALA A 129 9.53 41.69 -3.97
CA ALA A 129 10.57 42.73 -4.12
C ALA A 129 11.96 42.14 -4.32
N PRO A 130 12.93 42.86 -4.95
CA PRO A 130 12.92 43.49 -6.27
C PRO A 130 13.90 42.81 -7.27
N ASP A 131 13.70 43.15 -8.53
CA ASP A 131 14.51 43.08 -9.73
C ASP A 131 16.02 42.76 -9.59
N TRP A 132 16.44 41.62 -10.16
CA TRP A 132 17.81 41.35 -10.59
C TRP A 132 17.78 40.65 -11.94
N GLY A 133 18.14 41.40 -12.96
CA GLY A 133 18.38 40.85 -14.29
C GLY A 133 19.48 39.78 -14.28
N GLY A 134 19.14 38.58 -14.70
CA GLY A 134 20.05 37.47 -14.92
C GLY A 134 19.68 36.70 -16.20
N PRO A 135 20.64 36.06 -16.89
CA PRO A 135 20.45 35.57 -18.25
C PRO A 135 19.56 34.31 -18.30
N SER A 136 18.85 34.22 -19.41
CA SER A 136 17.96 33.12 -19.84
C SER A 136 18.60 31.75 -19.68
N PRO A 137 17.90 30.75 -19.08
CA PRO A 137 18.43 29.40 -18.95
C PRO A 137 18.37 28.61 -20.26
N ALA A 138 19.37 27.75 -20.43
CA ALA A 138 19.54 26.85 -21.55
C ALA A 138 18.38 25.83 -21.72
N PRO A 139 18.17 25.26 -22.91
CA PRO A 139 17.00 24.43 -23.22
C PRO A 139 16.99 23.10 -22.47
N GLY A 140 15.85 22.78 -21.83
CA GLY A 140 15.55 21.51 -21.19
C GLY A 140 15.22 20.37 -22.18
N PRO A 141 14.95 19.15 -21.72
CA PRO A 141 15.03 17.92 -22.51
C PRO A 141 14.04 17.84 -23.66
N ALA A 142 14.46 17.10 -24.70
CA ALA A 142 13.89 16.97 -26.02
C ALA A 142 12.38 16.67 -26.10
N GLY A 143 11.57 17.69 -26.35
CA GLY A 143 10.23 17.58 -26.93
C GLY A 143 10.28 17.55 -28.45
N ARG A 144 9.26 17.01 -29.13
CA ARG A 144 9.11 17.06 -30.56
C ARG A 144 8.59 18.43 -31.00
N THR A 145 9.17 19.01 -32.01
CA THR A 145 8.65 20.25 -32.61
C THR A 145 7.54 19.90 -33.59
N VAL A 146 6.34 20.42 -33.36
CA VAL A 146 5.21 20.28 -34.28
C VAL A 146 4.94 21.60 -34.95
N ARG A 147 5.04 21.61 -36.27
CA ARG A 147 4.70 22.77 -37.10
C ARG A 147 3.43 22.48 -37.87
N VAL A 148 2.46 23.37 -37.74
CA VAL A 148 1.16 23.26 -38.43
C VAL A 148 0.95 24.47 -39.33
N ARG A 149 0.45 24.22 -40.54
CA ARG A 149 0.03 25.26 -41.50
C ARG A 149 -1.39 24.97 -41.96
N LEU A 150 -2.26 25.95 -41.82
CA LEU A 150 -3.62 25.92 -42.37
C LEU A 150 -3.62 26.19 -43.87
N ARG A 151 -4.69 25.85 -44.54
CA ARG A 151 -4.89 26.13 -45.96
C ARG A 151 -5.01 27.63 -46.20
N ASP A 152 -4.45 28.13 -47.30
CA ASP A 152 -4.55 29.53 -47.69
C ASP A 152 -6.02 29.93 -47.88
N ARG A 153 -6.42 31.11 -47.36
CA ARG A 153 -7.78 31.67 -47.42
C ARG A 153 -8.84 30.92 -46.63
N VAL A 154 -8.48 30.37 -45.47
CA VAL A 154 -9.46 29.80 -44.51
C VAL A 154 -10.26 30.93 -43.86
N ASN A 155 -11.60 30.74 -43.78
CA ASN A 155 -12.45 31.62 -43.00
C ASN A 155 -12.14 31.43 -41.50
N MET A 156 -11.84 32.55 -40.79
CA MET A 156 -11.51 32.58 -39.37
C MET A 156 -10.27 31.70 -39.03
N PRO A 157 -9.07 32.02 -39.56
CA PRO A 157 -7.86 31.20 -39.39
C PRO A 157 -7.50 31.00 -37.93
N MET A 158 -7.74 31.97 -37.07
CA MET A 158 -7.53 31.94 -35.64
C MET A 158 -8.40 30.84 -34.94
N ALA A 159 -9.70 30.81 -35.23
CA ALA A 159 -10.60 29.79 -34.62
C ALA A 159 -10.23 28.38 -35.08
N ARG A 160 -9.81 28.22 -36.33
CA ARG A 160 -9.36 26.92 -36.86
C ARG A 160 -8.06 26.47 -36.25
N ALA A 161 -7.08 27.37 -36.13
CA ALA A 161 -5.82 27.07 -35.44
C ALA A 161 -6.05 26.67 -33.97
N ALA A 162 -6.97 27.33 -33.28
CA ALA A 162 -7.32 26.98 -31.90
C ALA A 162 -7.94 25.58 -31.81
N VAL A 163 -8.77 25.15 -32.75
CA VAL A 163 -9.32 23.78 -32.81
C VAL A 163 -8.19 22.77 -33.04
N VAL A 164 -7.27 23.05 -33.96
CA VAL A 164 -6.11 22.18 -34.23
C VAL A 164 -5.19 22.08 -33.01
N LEU A 165 -4.92 23.18 -32.33
CA LEU A 165 -4.13 23.22 -31.11
C LEU A 165 -4.79 22.39 -29.98
N ARG A 166 -6.09 22.54 -29.82
CA ARG A 166 -6.84 21.75 -28.82
C ARG A 166 -6.76 20.25 -29.11
N ARG A 167 -6.87 19.85 -30.38
CA ARG A 167 -6.69 18.45 -30.79
C ARG A 167 -5.29 17.94 -30.52
N LEU A 168 -4.27 18.76 -30.66
CA LEU A 168 -2.91 18.41 -30.30
C LEU A 168 -2.75 18.29 -28.79
N GLN A 169 -3.39 19.14 -28.00
CA GLN A 169 -3.41 19.09 -26.53
C GLN A 169 -4.12 17.84 -25.98
N GLU A 170 -5.09 17.30 -26.71
CA GLU A 170 -5.74 16.01 -26.37
C GLU A 170 -4.78 14.80 -26.49
N LEU A 171 -3.70 14.94 -27.28
CA LEU A 171 -2.68 13.90 -27.49
C LEU A 171 -1.47 14.01 -26.56
N GLY A 172 -1.24 15.19 -25.96
CA GLY A 172 -0.11 15.44 -25.06
C GLY A 172 0.05 16.91 -24.71
N GLU A 173 1.12 17.23 -24.00
CA GLU A 173 1.42 18.61 -23.61
C GLU A 173 2.00 19.42 -24.76
N VAL A 174 1.58 20.68 -24.85
CA VAL A 174 2.04 21.62 -25.87
C VAL A 174 2.67 22.82 -25.18
N GLU A 175 3.95 23.05 -25.45
CA GLU A 175 4.75 24.15 -24.92
C GLU A 175 5.34 25.00 -26.07
N ASP A 176 5.91 26.15 -25.74
CA ASP A 176 6.65 27.03 -26.66
C ASP A 176 5.86 27.36 -27.94
N LEU A 177 4.59 27.74 -27.80
CA LEU A 177 3.73 28.10 -28.92
C LEU A 177 4.21 29.38 -29.57
N THR A 178 4.51 29.34 -30.88
CA THR A 178 4.96 30.47 -31.66
C THR A 178 4.15 30.58 -32.95
N PRO A 179 3.47 31.70 -33.22
CA PRO A 179 3.31 32.86 -32.33
C PRO A 179 2.45 32.53 -31.10
N PRO A 180 2.60 33.26 -30.00
CA PRO A 180 1.80 33.06 -28.79
C PRO A 180 0.31 33.36 -29.05
N LEU A 181 -0.57 32.74 -28.25
CA LEU A 181 -2.02 32.80 -28.47
C LEU A 181 -2.57 34.22 -28.50
N GLU A 182 -1.93 35.13 -27.79
CA GLU A 182 -2.27 36.56 -27.73
C GLU A 182 -2.09 37.28 -29.06
N GLU A 183 -1.13 36.86 -29.87
CA GLU A 183 -0.85 37.42 -31.20
C GLU A 183 -1.78 36.85 -32.29
N TRP A 184 -2.60 35.84 -31.97
CA TRP A 184 -3.57 35.29 -32.91
C TRP A 184 -4.78 36.23 -33.12
N THR A 185 -4.98 37.21 -32.23
CA THR A 185 -6.17 38.09 -32.22
C THR A 185 -6.15 39.26 -33.22
N GLY A 186 -5.13 39.41 -34.08
CA GLY A 186 -4.98 40.50 -35.04
C GLY A 186 -5.05 40.06 -36.51
N GLU A 187 -5.18 41.03 -37.43
CA GLU A 187 -5.14 40.81 -38.90
C GLU A 187 -3.84 40.18 -39.42
N GLY A 188 -2.84 39.95 -38.54
CA GLY A 188 -1.51 39.45 -38.88
C GLY A 188 -1.30 37.95 -38.72
N PHE A 189 -2.25 37.16 -38.21
CA PHE A 189 -2.05 35.71 -38.06
C PHE A 189 -2.09 34.99 -39.40
N ALA A 190 -0.95 34.49 -39.85
CA ALA A 190 -0.74 33.87 -41.16
C ALA A 190 -1.27 32.42 -41.27
N GLY A 191 -2.04 31.94 -40.33
CA GLY A 191 -2.58 30.57 -40.31
C GLY A 191 -1.54 29.47 -40.09
N SER A 192 -0.38 29.80 -39.52
CA SER A 192 0.65 28.82 -39.18
C SER A 192 1.16 29.03 -37.75
N PHE A 193 1.44 27.93 -37.06
CA PHE A 193 2.05 27.95 -35.73
C PHE A 193 3.04 26.81 -35.57
N THR A 194 3.97 26.99 -34.64
CA THR A 194 4.94 25.98 -34.23
C THR A 194 4.84 25.84 -32.72
N CYS A 195 4.93 24.61 -32.22
CA CYS A 195 4.93 24.35 -30.79
C CYS A 195 5.84 23.18 -30.49
N ARG A 196 6.24 23.07 -29.21
CA ARG A 196 6.91 21.90 -28.69
C ARG A 196 5.86 20.97 -28.13
N PHE A 197 5.86 19.73 -28.57
CA PHE A 197 4.93 18.70 -28.15
C PHE A 197 5.65 17.67 -27.28
N GLN A 198 5.11 17.41 -26.09
CA GLN A 198 5.55 16.36 -25.19
C GLN A 198 4.41 15.38 -25.00
N GLY A 199 4.59 14.13 -25.39
CA GLY A 199 3.57 13.10 -25.30
C GLY A 199 3.98 11.81 -25.98
N THR A 200 3.16 10.78 -25.75
CA THR A 200 3.40 9.40 -26.23
C THR A 200 2.83 9.14 -27.62
N ALA A 201 2.04 10.07 -28.19
CA ALA A 201 1.47 9.92 -29.52
C ALA A 201 2.57 9.83 -30.59
N THR A 202 2.46 8.89 -31.51
CA THR A 202 3.42 8.75 -32.62
C THR A 202 3.31 9.92 -33.59
N SER A 203 4.37 10.18 -34.38
CA SER A 203 4.32 11.22 -35.42
C SER A 203 3.18 10.98 -36.41
N ASP A 204 2.89 9.71 -36.74
CA ASP A 204 1.80 9.33 -37.64
C ASP A 204 0.41 9.56 -37.00
N GLU A 205 0.29 9.39 -35.69
CA GLU A 205 -0.94 9.65 -34.96
C GLU A 205 -1.22 11.15 -34.87
N ILE A 206 -0.20 11.96 -34.55
CA ILE A 206 -0.28 13.42 -34.57
C ILE A 206 -0.70 13.88 -35.95
N HIS A 207 -0.03 13.40 -36.99
CA HIS A 207 -0.33 13.78 -38.39
C HIS A 207 -1.78 13.42 -38.74
N ARG A 208 -2.26 12.23 -38.39
CA ARG A 208 -3.62 11.75 -38.67
C ARG A 208 -4.67 12.61 -37.95
N VAL A 209 -4.50 12.87 -36.64
CA VAL A 209 -5.46 13.63 -35.84
C VAL A 209 -5.54 15.08 -36.28
N LEU A 210 -4.40 15.72 -36.57
CA LEU A 210 -4.35 17.12 -37.02
C LEU A 210 -4.85 17.28 -38.45
N SER A 211 -4.55 16.34 -39.34
CA SER A 211 -5.07 16.36 -40.71
C SER A 211 -6.60 16.11 -40.73
N ALA A 212 -7.14 15.33 -39.82
CA ALA A 212 -8.59 15.09 -39.68
C ALA A 212 -9.33 16.31 -39.09
N ALA A 213 -8.65 17.25 -38.45
CA ALA A 213 -9.27 18.45 -37.90
C ALA A 213 -9.75 19.46 -39.00
N GLY A 214 -9.47 19.16 -40.25
CA GLY A 214 -9.91 19.92 -41.42
C GLY A 214 -9.11 21.19 -41.69
N GLU A 215 -8.96 21.53 -42.99
CA GLU A 215 -8.29 22.77 -43.47
C GLU A 215 -6.79 22.93 -43.10
N VAL A 216 -6.12 21.85 -42.68
CA VAL A 216 -4.67 21.79 -42.46
C VAL A 216 -4.00 21.37 -43.78
N THR A 217 -3.00 22.13 -44.21
CA THR A 217 -2.24 21.84 -45.45
C THR A 217 -0.96 21.10 -45.14
N GLU A 218 -0.34 21.39 -44.02
CA GLU A 218 0.93 20.80 -43.65
C GLU A 218 1.04 20.58 -42.15
N VAL A 219 1.49 19.39 -41.78
CA VAL A 219 1.89 19.03 -40.41
C VAL A 219 3.29 18.44 -40.49
N ARG A 220 4.27 19.06 -39.83
CA ARG A 220 5.61 18.49 -39.67
C ARG A 220 5.88 18.22 -38.20
N VAL A 221 6.36 17.02 -37.91
CA VAL A 221 6.77 16.60 -36.58
C VAL A 221 8.25 16.24 -36.61
N GLU A 222 9.08 17.03 -35.94
CA GLU A 222 10.53 16.86 -35.89
C GLU A 222 10.95 16.48 -34.45
N GLY A 223 11.79 15.43 -34.28
CA GLY A 223 12.31 14.98 -33.00
C GLY A 223 12.13 13.47 -32.79
N VAL A 224 12.90 12.89 -31.87
CA VAL A 224 12.89 11.44 -31.57
C VAL A 224 11.75 11.08 -30.62
N ALA A 225 10.88 10.16 -31.03
CA ALA A 225 9.87 9.57 -30.18
C ALA A 225 10.51 8.51 -29.31
N THR A 226 10.46 8.64 -27.99
CA THR A 226 10.67 7.52 -27.07
C THR A 226 9.34 6.79 -26.93
N PRO A 227 9.23 5.50 -27.30
CA PRO A 227 7.98 4.75 -27.14
C PRO A 227 7.79 4.44 -25.66
N VAL A 228 6.86 5.11 -25.03
CA VAL A 228 6.31 4.68 -23.73
C VAL A 228 5.09 3.81 -24.03
N GLU A 229 5.21 2.51 -23.78
CA GLU A 229 4.08 1.59 -23.88
C GLU A 229 2.97 2.02 -22.90
N ARG A 230 1.89 2.59 -23.43
CA ARG A 230 0.65 2.78 -22.66
C ARG A 230 0.03 1.40 -22.41
N ARG A 231 0.25 0.83 -21.25
CA ARG A 231 -0.62 -0.24 -20.75
C ARG A 231 -2.03 0.33 -20.65
N ARG A 232 -2.95 -0.21 -21.46
CA ARG A 232 -4.38 0.10 -21.32
C ARG A 232 -4.83 -0.38 -19.96
N GLN A 233 -4.93 0.51 -18.99
CA GLN A 233 -5.47 0.22 -17.68
C GLN A 233 -7.00 0.26 -17.75
N VAL A 234 -7.63 -0.82 -17.34
CA VAL A 234 -9.08 -0.87 -17.14
C VAL A 234 -9.32 -0.70 -15.64
N ARG A 235 -9.95 0.39 -15.25
CA ARG A 235 -10.34 0.60 -13.84
C ARG A 235 -11.52 -0.32 -13.52
N VAL A 236 -11.33 -1.22 -12.60
CA VAL A 236 -12.36 -2.13 -12.07
C VAL A 236 -12.66 -1.72 -10.64
N ASP A 237 -13.93 -1.67 -10.29
CA ASP A 237 -14.40 -1.39 -8.94
C ASP A 237 -13.91 -2.50 -7.99
N PRO A 238 -13.22 -2.18 -6.87
CA PRO A 238 -12.74 -3.15 -5.90
C PRO A 238 -13.84 -4.10 -5.40
N GLU A 239 -15.05 -3.61 -5.13
CA GLU A 239 -16.17 -4.43 -4.67
C GLU A 239 -16.56 -5.52 -5.67
N ARG A 240 -16.37 -5.27 -6.97
CA ARG A 240 -16.61 -6.28 -8.01
C ARG A 240 -15.56 -7.37 -7.99
N LEU A 241 -14.29 -7.01 -7.75
CA LEU A 241 -13.20 -7.98 -7.59
C LEU A 241 -13.41 -8.82 -6.33
N ASP A 242 -13.81 -8.22 -5.22
CA ASP A 242 -14.13 -8.93 -3.98
C ASP A 242 -15.26 -9.94 -4.18
N ARG A 243 -16.29 -9.56 -4.93
CA ARG A 243 -17.38 -10.47 -5.28
C ARG A 243 -16.91 -11.64 -6.16
N LEU A 244 -16.00 -11.40 -7.11
CA LEU A 244 -15.42 -12.47 -7.92
C LEU A 244 -14.58 -13.44 -7.08
N VAL A 245 -13.81 -12.95 -6.11
CA VAL A 245 -13.07 -13.80 -5.14
C VAL A 245 -14.03 -14.66 -4.32
N SER A 246 -15.13 -14.07 -3.81
CA SER A 246 -16.15 -14.80 -3.05
C SER A 246 -16.79 -15.91 -3.89
N LEU A 247 -17.20 -15.60 -5.14
CA LEU A 247 -17.76 -16.58 -6.06
C LEU A 247 -16.75 -17.68 -6.42
N GLY A 248 -15.46 -17.33 -6.56
CA GLY A 248 -14.37 -18.30 -6.73
C GLY A 248 -14.27 -19.27 -5.56
N GLY A 249 -14.40 -18.77 -4.32
CA GLY A 249 -14.47 -19.60 -3.12
C GLY A 249 -15.66 -20.55 -3.11
N GLU A 250 -16.86 -20.07 -3.46
CA GLU A 250 -18.06 -20.90 -3.57
C GLU A 250 -17.91 -22.00 -4.65
N LEU A 251 -17.29 -21.67 -5.79
CA LEU A 251 -16.97 -22.64 -6.85
C LEU A 251 -16.00 -23.72 -6.37
N THR A 252 -15.01 -23.36 -5.55
CA THR A 252 -14.07 -24.34 -4.95
C THR A 252 -14.81 -25.30 -4.04
N VAL A 253 -15.70 -24.81 -3.17
CA VAL A 253 -16.53 -25.67 -2.31
C VAL A 253 -17.40 -26.61 -3.15
N ALA A 254 -18.04 -26.11 -4.22
CA ALA A 254 -18.84 -26.92 -5.13
C ALA A 254 -18.00 -27.99 -5.85
N ARG A 255 -16.80 -27.62 -6.31
CA ARG A 255 -15.81 -28.54 -6.92
C ARG A 255 -15.43 -29.66 -5.95
N ASN A 256 -15.05 -29.33 -4.72
CA ASN A 256 -14.64 -30.30 -3.71
C ASN A 256 -15.79 -31.28 -3.39
N ARG A 257 -17.03 -30.79 -3.33
CA ARG A 257 -18.21 -31.62 -3.17
C ARG A 257 -18.44 -32.56 -4.36
N LEU A 258 -18.22 -32.07 -5.60
CA LEU A 258 -18.31 -32.90 -6.80
C LEU A 258 -17.25 -34.00 -6.79
N ALA A 259 -15.99 -33.66 -6.42
CA ALA A 259 -14.91 -34.63 -6.30
C ALA A 259 -15.22 -35.73 -5.26
N ALA A 260 -15.73 -35.35 -4.08
CA ALA A 260 -16.13 -36.29 -3.05
C ALA A 260 -17.26 -37.23 -3.52
N LEU A 261 -18.24 -36.70 -4.25
CA LEU A 261 -19.34 -37.53 -4.83
C LEU A 261 -18.85 -38.49 -5.93
N ALA A 262 -17.92 -38.04 -6.79
CA ALA A 262 -17.30 -38.86 -7.82
C ALA A 262 -16.59 -40.07 -7.21
N THR A 263 -15.73 -39.82 -6.20
CA THR A 263 -14.99 -40.85 -5.46
C THR A 263 -15.94 -41.82 -4.75
N ALA A 264 -17.00 -41.32 -4.09
CA ALA A 264 -17.95 -42.15 -3.37
C ALA A 264 -18.75 -43.07 -4.31
N ARG A 265 -19.04 -42.61 -5.52
CA ARG A 265 -19.77 -43.38 -6.53
C ARG A 265 -18.88 -44.28 -7.39
N ARG A 266 -17.56 -44.12 -7.32
CA ARG A 266 -16.58 -44.80 -8.19
C ARG A 266 -16.90 -44.68 -9.68
N ASP A 267 -17.38 -43.49 -10.08
CA ASP A 267 -17.81 -43.21 -11.44
C ASP A 267 -16.67 -42.49 -12.18
N VAL A 268 -16.03 -43.17 -13.10
CA VAL A 268 -14.86 -42.71 -13.84
C VAL A 268 -15.17 -41.46 -14.68
N GLU A 269 -16.37 -41.37 -15.25
CA GLU A 269 -16.76 -40.20 -16.04
C GLU A 269 -16.97 -38.97 -15.16
N LEU A 270 -17.58 -39.17 -14.00
CA LEU A 270 -17.76 -38.12 -12.99
C LEU A 270 -16.42 -37.67 -12.40
N GLU A 271 -15.47 -38.58 -12.19
CA GLU A 271 -14.08 -38.25 -11.74
C GLU A 271 -13.35 -37.39 -12.77
N HIS A 272 -13.45 -37.77 -14.07
CA HIS A 272 -12.84 -37.01 -15.15
C HIS A 272 -13.46 -35.60 -15.29
N LEU A 273 -14.77 -35.47 -15.17
CA LEU A 273 -15.49 -34.20 -15.21
C LEU A 273 -15.09 -33.32 -14.00
N SER A 274 -15.01 -33.92 -12.80
CA SER A 274 -14.57 -33.25 -11.60
C SER A 274 -13.14 -32.68 -11.72
N HIS A 275 -12.23 -33.46 -12.30
CA HIS A 275 -10.85 -33.03 -12.53
C HIS A 275 -10.75 -31.88 -13.53
N THR A 276 -11.54 -31.95 -14.62
CA THR A 276 -11.57 -30.89 -15.63
C THR A 276 -12.16 -29.60 -15.07
N THR A 277 -13.28 -29.71 -14.34
CA THR A 277 -13.88 -28.57 -13.64
C THR A 277 -12.93 -27.97 -12.61
N GLY A 278 -12.19 -28.82 -11.87
CA GLY A 278 -11.18 -28.40 -10.92
C GLY A 278 -10.13 -27.48 -11.54
N ARG A 279 -9.53 -27.92 -12.64
CA ARG A 279 -8.53 -27.13 -13.36
C ARG A 279 -9.07 -25.76 -13.81
N LEU A 280 -10.30 -25.71 -14.33
CA LEU A 280 -10.93 -24.45 -14.77
C LEU A 280 -11.22 -23.51 -13.60
N VAL A 281 -11.63 -24.02 -12.43
CA VAL A 281 -11.84 -23.22 -11.22
C VAL A 281 -10.50 -22.65 -10.72
N ASP A 282 -9.44 -23.45 -10.72
CA ASP A 282 -8.11 -23.03 -10.31
C ASP A 282 -7.54 -21.93 -11.25
N GLU A 283 -7.72 -22.10 -12.58
CA GLU A 283 -7.34 -21.09 -13.57
C GLU A 283 -8.13 -19.78 -13.40
N LEU A 284 -9.44 -19.87 -13.16
CA LEU A 284 -10.28 -18.70 -12.91
C LEU A 284 -9.85 -17.96 -11.64
N GLN A 285 -9.58 -18.68 -10.56
CA GLN A 285 -9.11 -18.09 -9.32
C GLN A 285 -7.76 -17.39 -9.48
N ALA A 286 -6.80 -18.04 -10.17
CA ALA A 286 -5.51 -17.43 -10.46
C ALA A 286 -5.66 -16.13 -11.27
N ALA A 287 -6.57 -16.11 -12.27
CA ALA A 287 -6.83 -14.92 -13.07
C ALA A 287 -7.47 -13.79 -12.25
N VAL A 288 -8.44 -14.10 -11.37
CA VAL A 288 -9.09 -13.13 -10.49
C VAL A 288 -8.08 -12.57 -9.47
N LEU A 289 -7.24 -13.41 -8.87
CA LEU A 289 -6.19 -12.99 -7.95
C LEU A 289 -5.19 -12.06 -8.65
N THR A 290 -4.73 -12.43 -9.86
CA THR A 290 -3.82 -11.57 -10.63
C THR A 290 -4.45 -10.21 -10.94
N ALA A 291 -5.74 -10.16 -11.27
CA ALA A 291 -6.46 -8.91 -11.52
C ALA A 291 -6.62 -8.03 -10.27
N ARG A 292 -6.49 -8.60 -9.07
CA ARG A 292 -6.60 -7.91 -7.78
C ARG A 292 -5.25 -7.45 -7.21
N MET A 293 -4.14 -7.89 -7.80
CA MET A 293 -2.81 -7.50 -7.34
C MET A 293 -2.56 -6.00 -7.56
N ALA A 294 -1.93 -5.36 -6.57
CA ALA A 294 -1.54 -3.97 -6.63
C ALA A 294 -0.08 -3.80 -6.13
N PRO A 295 0.68 -2.85 -6.68
CA PRO A 295 2.07 -2.65 -6.30
C PRO A 295 2.19 -2.08 -4.89
N LEU A 296 3.16 -2.59 -4.12
CA LEU A 296 3.47 -2.11 -2.76
C LEU A 296 3.84 -0.63 -2.72
N GLY A 297 4.34 -0.07 -3.83
CA GLY A 297 4.66 1.35 -3.97
C GLY A 297 3.50 2.26 -3.58
N GLU A 298 2.25 1.89 -3.88
CA GLU A 298 1.06 2.66 -3.52
C GLU A 298 0.94 2.93 -2.00
N VAL A 299 1.44 2.02 -1.16
CA VAL A 299 1.44 2.17 0.30
C VAL A 299 2.76 2.71 0.80
N PHE A 300 3.90 2.23 0.28
CA PHE A 300 5.23 2.60 0.76
C PHE A 300 5.52 4.10 0.61
N GLU A 301 5.12 4.70 -0.51
CA GLU A 301 5.33 6.12 -0.78
C GLU A 301 4.60 7.03 0.21
N ARG A 302 3.47 6.58 0.75
CA ARG A 302 2.69 7.31 1.76
C ARG A 302 3.45 7.50 3.08
N PHE A 303 4.47 6.68 3.37
CA PHE A 303 5.20 6.74 4.65
C PHE A 303 6.30 7.79 4.68
N THR A 304 6.78 8.26 3.54
CA THR A 304 7.88 9.23 3.48
C THR A 304 7.58 10.49 4.29
N ARG A 305 6.38 11.02 4.16
CA ARG A 305 5.96 12.22 4.89
C ARG A 305 5.75 11.98 6.39
N PRO A 306 4.95 10.98 6.85
CA PRO A 306 4.78 10.71 8.27
C PRO A 306 6.09 10.45 9.02
N VAL A 307 7.04 9.73 8.40
CA VAL A 307 8.36 9.46 8.98
C VAL A 307 9.16 10.76 9.16
N ARG A 308 9.17 11.60 8.12
CA ARG A 308 9.83 12.92 8.18
C ARG A 308 9.25 13.82 9.25
N ASP A 309 7.91 13.95 9.30
CA ASP A 309 7.23 14.83 10.23
C ASP A 309 7.46 14.37 11.68
N LEU A 310 7.44 13.06 11.93
CA LEU A 310 7.76 12.49 13.24
C LEU A 310 9.23 12.72 13.61
N ALA A 311 10.17 12.53 12.69
CA ALA A 311 11.60 12.78 12.93
C ALA A 311 11.83 14.25 13.34
N ARG A 312 11.19 15.20 12.66
CA ARG A 312 11.26 16.63 13.03
C ARG A 312 10.66 16.93 14.40
N GLN A 313 9.52 16.32 14.76
CA GLN A 313 8.90 16.49 16.08
C GLN A 313 9.80 16.00 17.22
N LEU A 314 10.68 15.03 16.93
CA LEU A 314 11.60 14.44 17.89
C LEU A 314 13.03 15.00 17.80
N ASP A 315 13.24 16.07 17.02
CA ASP A 315 14.57 16.68 16.76
C ASP A 315 15.61 15.66 16.26
N LYS A 316 15.19 14.71 15.41
CA LYS A 316 16.04 13.68 14.80
C LYS A 316 16.20 13.92 13.30
N VAL A 317 17.36 13.61 12.77
CA VAL A 317 17.63 13.63 11.33
C VAL A 317 17.54 12.20 10.80
N VAL A 318 16.55 11.92 9.96
CA VAL A 318 16.25 10.56 9.51
C VAL A 318 16.04 10.56 8.00
N ARG A 319 16.64 9.58 7.33
CA ARG A 319 16.41 9.28 5.91
C ARG A 319 15.67 7.95 5.77
N LEU A 320 14.55 7.95 5.04
CA LEU A 320 13.81 6.74 4.69
C LEU A 320 14.22 6.26 3.30
N GLU A 321 14.75 5.04 3.22
CA GLU A 321 15.07 4.35 1.98
C GLU A 321 13.99 3.32 1.65
N ILE A 322 13.43 3.39 0.45
CA ILE A 322 12.36 2.49 0.01
C ILE A 322 12.83 1.67 -1.17
N SER A 323 12.62 0.35 -1.11
CA SER A 323 12.92 -0.57 -2.21
C SER A 323 11.86 -1.66 -2.35
N GLY A 324 11.76 -2.27 -3.57
CA GLY A 324 10.74 -3.30 -3.83
C GLY A 324 9.34 -2.75 -4.12
N HIS A 325 9.20 -1.47 -4.44
CA HIS A 325 7.92 -0.81 -4.77
C HIS A 325 7.14 -1.47 -5.92
N HIS A 326 7.82 -2.18 -6.81
CA HIS A 326 7.23 -2.89 -7.95
C HIS A 326 6.64 -4.27 -7.60
N ILE A 327 6.87 -4.77 -6.37
CA ILE A 327 6.31 -6.04 -5.91
C ILE A 327 4.80 -5.88 -5.74
N GLU A 328 4.06 -6.82 -6.30
CA GLU A 328 2.60 -6.83 -6.25
C GLU A 328 2.10 -7.71 -5.10
N LEU A 329 1.04 -7.27 -4.44
CA LEU A 329 0.38 -7.95 -3.33
C LEU A 329 -1.14 -7.82 -3.49
N ASP A 330 -1.91 -8.76 -2.94
CA ASP A 330 -3.37 -8.69 -2.92
C ASP A 330 -3.86 -7.38 -2.28
N ARG A 331 -4.82 -6.72 -2.92
CA ARG A 331 -5.34 -5.40 -2.51
C ARG A 331 -5.84 -5.38 -1.07
N ALA A 332 -6.52 -6.43 -0.61
CA ALA A 332 -7.03 -6.47 0.76
C ALA A 332 -5.90 -6.56 1.79
N ILE A 333 -4.82 -7.28 1.47
CA ILE A 333 -3.64 -7.32 2.33
C ILE A 333 -2.94 -5.96 2.30
N LEU A 334 -2.80 -5.37 1.11
CA LEU A 334 -2.13 -4.09 0.91
C LEU A 334 -2.81 -2.96 1.70
N ASP A 335 -4.14 -2.87 1.64
CA ASP A 335 -4.90 -1.86 2.37
C ASP A 335 -4.81 -2.05 3.89
N ALA A 336 -4.75 -3.30 4.36
CA ALA A 336 -4.58 -3.63 5.78
C ALA A 336 -3.13 -3.53 6.28
N LEU A 337 -2.14 -3.44 5.39
CA LEU A 337 -0.71 -3.39 5.71
C LEU A 337 -0.25 -2.00 6.18
N ALA A 338 -0.98 -0.96 5.81
CA ALA A 338 -0.58 0.43 6.06
C ALA A 338 -0.38 0.74 7.55
N ASP A 339 -1.32 0.37 8.40
CA ASP A 339 -1.26 0.64 9.85
C ASP A 339 -0.11 -0.10 10.55
N PRO A 340 0.09 -1.43 10.34
CA PRO A 340 1.23 -2.16 10.86
C PRO A 340 2.59 -1.57 10.47
N LEU A 341 2.78 -1.21 9.20
CA LEU A 341 4.04 -0.63 8.75
C LEU A 341 4.28 0.75 9.33
N LEU A 342 3.25 1.60 9.37
CA LEU A 342 3.36 2.91 10.01
C LEU A 342 3.78 2.79 11.48
N HIS A 343 3.25 1.77 12.19
CA HIS A 343 3.64 1.51 13.57
C HIS A 343 5.11 1.09 13.70
N LEU A 344 5.60 0.19 12.84
CA LEU A 344 7.01 -0.23 12.84
C LEU A 344 7.95 0.94 12.51
N LEU A 345 7.60 1.75 11.50
CA LEU A 345 8.35 2.95 11.12
C LEU A 345 8.37 3.98 12.26
N ARG A 346 7.24 4.17 12.95
CA ARG A 346 7.19 5.04 14.15
C ARG A 346 8.11 4.53 15.24
N ASN A 347 8.12 3.22 15.52
CA ASN A 347 9.03 2.63 16.52
C ASN A 347 10.50 2.84 16.14
N ALA A 348 10.83 2.67 14.86
CA ALA A 348 12.18 2.94 14.36
C ALA A 348 12.60 4.39 14.59
N VAL A 349 11.75 5.37 14.27
CA VAL A 349 12.04 6.80 14.48
C VAL A 349 12.10 7.13 15.98
N ASP A 350 11.11 6.72 16.78
CA ASP A 350 10.96 7.14 18.18
C ASP A 350 11.99 6.45 19.08
N HIS A 351 12.05 5.13 18.99
CA HIS A 351 12.84 4.30 19.90
C HIS A 351 14.14 3.77 19.29
N GLY A 352 14.19 3.55 17.97
CA GLY A 352 15.36 3.03 17.26
C GLY A 352 16.43 4.11 17.12
N ILE A 353 16.19 5.12 16.29
CA ILE A 353 17.18 6.15 15.95
C ILE A 353 17.47 7.04 17.17
N GLU A 354 18.75 7.28 17.42
CA GLU A 354 19.25 8.21 18.46
C GLU A 354 19.19 9.67 17.98
N GLY A 355 19.20 10.62 18.92
CA GLY A 355 19.40 12.04 18.61
C GLY A 355 20.79 12.32 18.05
N VAL A 356 20.95 13.40 17.27
CA VAL A 356 22.19 13.75 16.55
C VAL A 356 23.42 13.71 17.45
N ALA A 357 23.39 14.39 18.61
CA ALA A 357 24.53 14.43 19.52
C ALA A 357 24.92 13.03 20.07
N GLN A 358 23.94 12.15 20.27
CA GLN A 358 24.19 10.77 20.72
C GLN A 358 24.80 9.92 19.63
N ARG A 359 24.35 10.08 18.36
CA ARG A 359 24.91 9.38 17.21
C ARG A 359 26.37 9.76 16.99
N GLU A 360 26.67 11.05 17.03
CA GLU A 360 28.05 11.57 16.91
C GLU A 360 28.96 11.05 18.03
N ALA A 361 28.47 10.98 19.27
CA ALA A 361 29.20 10.41 20.38
C ALA A 361 29.52 8.91 20.23
N LEU A 362 28.65 8.16 19.49
CA LEU A 362 28.85 6.77 19.15
C LEU A 362 29.66 6.57 17.84
N GLY A 363 30.11 7.65 17.20
CA GLY A 363 30.82 7.59 15.92
C GLY A 363 29.95 7.23 14.72
N LYS A 364 28.63 7.36 14.85
CA LYS A 364 27.65 7.18 13.75
C LYS A 364 27.43 8.48 12.97
N PRO A 365 27.00 8.40 11.69
CA PRO A 365 26.56 9.59 10.96
C PRO A 365 25.44 10.34 11.70
N ALA A 366 25.39 11.65 11.60
CA ALA A 366 24.33 12.47 12.21
C ALA A 366 22.93 12.09 11.72
N GLU A 367 22.83 11.70 10.43
CA GLU A 367 21.61 11.20 9.80
C GLU A 367 21.45 9.72 10.08
N GLY A 368 20.30 9.33 10.68
CA GLY A 368 19.90 7.92 10.82
C GLY A 368 19.21 7.40 9.56
N VAL A 369 19.38 6.12 9.29
CA VAL A 369 18.80 5.47 8.12
C VAL A 369 17.73 4.47 8.56
N ILE A 370 16.54 4.63 7.98
CA ILE A 370 15.47 3.63 8.08
C ILE A 370 15.25 3.06 6.68
N SER A 371 15.31 1.74 6.54
CA SER A 371 15.08 1.04 5.28
C SER A 371 13.74 0.31 5.33
N LEU A 372 12.88 0.56 4.34
CA LEU A 372 11.66 -0.19 4.09
C LEU A 372 11.84 -0.94 2.77
N SER A 373 11.94 -2.24 2.83
CA SER A 373 12.21 -3.07 1.66
C SER A 373 11.20 -4.19 1.50
N ALA A 374 10.94 -4.58 0.25
CA ALA A 374 10.16 -5.76 -0.04
C ALA A 374 10.85 -6.63 -1.10
N ARG A 375 10.71 -7.94 -0.95
CA ARG A 375 11.15 -8.93 -1.93
C ARG A 375 10.18 -10.08 -2.01
N ARG A 376 10.04 -10.66 -3.20
CA ARG A 376 9.24 -11.85 -3.40
C ARG A 376 10.02 -13.10 -3.01
N ASP A 377 9.40 -13.99 -2.26
CA ASP A 377 9.93 -15.29 -1.87
C ASP A 377 8.89 -16.37 -2.19
N ARG A 378 8.99 -16.96 -3.40
CA ARG A 378 8.08 -17.97 -3.93
C ARG A 378 6.61 -17.52 -3.90
N ASP A 379 5.85 -18.03 -2.92
CA ASP A 379 4.42 -17.82 -2.66
C ASP A 379 4.12 -16.73 -1.62
N ALA A 380 5.17 -16.03 -1.16
CA ALA A 380 5.07 -14.99 -0.16
C ALA A 380 5.83 -13.72 -0.57
N VAL A 381 5.52 -12.63 0.11
CA VAL A 381 6.30 -11.39 0.11
C VAL A 381 6.95 -11.24 1.47
N ILE A 382 8.24 -10.96 1.46
CA ILE A 382 8.99 -10.59 2.66
C ILE A 382 9.13 -9.08 2.65
N ILE A 383 8.63 -8.44 3.70
CA ILE A 383 8.73 -7.00 3.93
C ILE A 383 9.61 -6.79 5.15
N GLU A 384 10.61 -5.93 5.03
CA GLU A 384 11.56 -5.66 6.09
C GLU A 384 11.57 -4.16 6.41
N VAL A 385 11.47 -3.84 7.69
CA VAL A 385 11.67 -2.49 8.24
C VAL A 385 12.92 -2.55 9.11
N SER A 386 13.96 -1.86 8.70
CA SER A 386 15.27 -1.88 9.37
C SER A 386 15.69 -0.47 9.74
N ASP A 387 16.25 -0.29 10.94
CA ASP A 387 16.90 0.95 11.38
C ASP A 387 18.37 0.69 11.75
N ASP A 388 19.21 1.72 11.67
CA ASP A 388 20.61 1.74 12.08
C ASP A 388 20.81 2.34 13.49
N GLY A 389 19.75 2.30 14.31
CA GLY A 389 19.70 2.93 15.62
C GLY A 389 20.41 2.14 16.72
N ARG A 390 19.92 2.35 17.96
CA ARG A 390 20.52 1.74 19.17
C ARG A 390 20.29 0.25 19.32
N GLY A 391 19.33 -0.33 18.58
CA GLY A 391 18.84 -1.67 18.81
C GLY A 391 17.95 -1.77 20.06
N VAL A 392 17.51 -2.98 20.38
CA VAL A 392 16.72 -3.28 21.58
C VAL A 392 17.66 -3.69 22.70
N ASP A 393 17.56 -3.04 23.86
CA ASP A 393 18.27 -3.43 25.07
C ASP A 393 17.61 -4.67 25.71
N GLU A 394 18.13 -5.84 25.35
CA GLU A 394 17.63 -7.11 25.89
C GLU A 394 17.71 -7.18 27.42
N ALA A 395 18.73 -6.59 28.05
CA ALA A 395 18.88 -6.59 29.50
C ALA A 395 17.78 -5.79 30.18
N ALA A 396 17.42 -4.62 29.60
CA ALA A 396 16.31 -3.81 30.10
C ALA A 396 14.95 -4.50 29.91
N VAL A 397 14.73 -5.18 28.78
CA VAL A 397 13.53 -5.98 28.52
C VAL A 397 13.40 -7.12 29.53
N ARG A 398 14.51 -7.84 29.81
CA ARG A 398 14.57 -8.91 30.79
C ARG A 398 14.27 -8.43 32.22
N ALA A 399 14.83 -7.28 32.59
CA ALA A 399 14.60 -6.71 33.93
C ALA A 399 13.14 -6.33 34.19
N GLN A 400 12.39 -5.95 33.14
CA GLN A 400 10.98 -5.55 33.28
C GLN A 400 10.02 -6.74 33.35
N THR A 401 10.34 -7.85 32.73
CA THR A 401 9.43 -9.01 32.64
C THR A 401 9.53 -9.95 33.83
N GLY A 402 10.61 -9.91 34.62
CA GLY A 402 10.87 -10.89 35.69
C GLY A 402 10.93 -12.34 35.19
N ALA A 403 10.87 -12.53 33.89
CA ALA A 403 10.87 -13.85 33.26
C ALA A 403 12.30 -14.39 33.16
N VAL A 404 12.47 -15.67 33.46
CA VAL A 404 13.67 -16.42 33.09
C VAL A 404 13.67 -16.50 31.56
N VAL A 405 14.39 -15.61 30.91
CA VAL A 405 14.57 -15.67 29.44
C VAL A 405 15.56 -16.79 29.16
N PRO A 406 15.18 -17.78 28.34
CA PRO A 406 16.07 -18.85 27.94
C PRO A 406 17.32 -18.32 27.22
N GLN A 407 18.43 -19.02 27.39
CA GLN A 407 19.70 -18.69 26.75
C GLN A 407 19.63 -18.92 25.24
N GLU A 408 20.19 -17.95 24.47
CA GLU A 408 20.46 -18.00 23.03
C GLU A 408 19.28 -18.40 22.11
N GLY A 409 18.65 -17.39 21.48
CA GLY A 409 17.77 -17.55 20.31
C GLY A 409 16.27 -17.60 20.60
N GLU A 410 15.79 -17.48 21.83
CA GLU A 410 14.36 -17.41 22.11
C GLU A 410 13.83 -15.97 21.96
N ASP A 411 13.02 -15.88 21.05
CA ASP A 411 12.00 -14.97 20.58
C ASP A 411 11.78 -13.71 21.45
N LEU A 412 12.75 -12.79 21.40
CA LEU A 412 12.60 -11.44 21.97
C LEU A 412 11.31 -10.77 21.43
N LEU A 413 10.94 -11.08 20.19
CA LEU A 413 9.69 -10.64 19.59
C LEU A 413 8.46 -11.19 20.36
N GLY A 414 8.49 -12.44 20.82
CA GLY A 414 7.40 -13.01 21.61
C GLY A 414 7.19 -12.29 22.93
N ILE A 415 8.27 -11.84 23.55
CA ILE A 415 8.23 -11.05 24.80
C ILE A 415 7.65 -9.66 24.52
N LEU A 416 8.15 -8.97 23.47
CA LEU A 416 7.70 -7.64 23.09
C LEU A 416 6.25 -7.62 22.57
N ALA A 417 5.78 -8.75 22.04
CA ALA A 417 4.40 -8.93 21.57
C ALA A 417 3.42 -9.38 22.69
N THR A 418 3.87 -9.46 23.94
CA THR A 418 2.96 -9.78 25.06
C THR A 418 2.02 -8.59 25.30
N PRO A 419 0.68 -8.79 25.34
CA PRO A 419 -0.27 -7.72 25.56
C PRO A 419 0.05 -6.91 26.81
N GLY A 420 0.15 -5.57 26.66
CA GLY A 420 0.46 -4.67 27.76
C GLY A 420 1.97 -4.45 27.99
N PHE A 421 2.85 -5.06 27.22
CA PHE A 421 4.27 -4.77 27.25
C PHE A 421 4.54 -3.50 26.44
N SER A 422 4.82 -2.39 27.12
CA SER A 422 5.27 -1.15 26.50
C SER A 422 6.44 -0.61 27.33
N THR A 423 7.58 -0.40 26.69
CA THR A 423 8.74 0.25 27.30
C THR A 423 8.53 1.75 27.50
N ALA A 424 7.44 2.33 26.98
CA ALA A 424 7.13 3.75 27.08
C ALA A 424 6.61 4.10 28.49
N ARG A 425 7.39 4.83 29.27
CA ARG A 425 7.02 5.42 30.59
C ARG A 425 5.93 6.51 30.52
N ARG A 426 5.45 6.90 29.33
CA ARG A 426 4.38 7.88 29.12
C ARG A 426 3.50 7.45 27.95
N VAL A 427 2.22 7.27 28.26
CA VAL A 427 1.17 7.25 27.24
C VAL A 427 1.12 8.63 26.63
N THR A 428 1.71 8.82 25.45
CA THR A 428 1.57 10.07 24.72
C THR A 428 0.17 10.14 24.11
N THR A 429 -0.51 11.27 24.30
CA THR A 429 -1.90 11.58 23.92
C THR A 429 -2.17 11.52 22.41
N VAL A 430 -1.20 11.16 21.57
CA VAL A 430 -1.30 11.09 20.09
C VAL A 430 -1.67 9.68 19.59
N SER A 431 -1.64 8.64 20.44
CA SER A 431 -2.02 7.27 20.09
C SER A 431 -3.30 6.87 20.84
N GLY A 432 -4.44 7.27 20.33
CA GLY A 432 -5.76 7.01 20.93
C GLY A 432 -6.22 5.54 21.01
N ARG A 433 -5.37 4.60 20.65
CA ARG A 433 -5.55 3.14 20.86
C ARG A 433 -4.14 2.57 21.01
N GLY A 434 -3.74 2.14 22.18
CA GLY A 434 -2.43 1.54 22.48
C GLY A 434 -2.09 0.37 21.53
N VAL A 435 -1.69 0.70 20.30
CA VAL A 435 -1.25 -0.27 19.30
C VAL A 435 0.21 -0.51 19.56
N GLY A 436 0.58 -1.71 19.98
CA GLY A 436 1.93 -2.17 20.23
C GLY A 436 2.43 -3.13 19.15
N ILE A 437 3.62 -3.67 19.33
CA ILE A 437 4.18 -4.74 18.47
C ILE A 437 3.25 -5.96 18.44
N ASP A 438 2.51 -6.22 19.52
CA ASP A 438 1.47 -7.26 19.63
C ASP A 438 0.42 -7.15 18.52
N ALA A 439 -0.02 -5.93 18.18
CA ALA A 439 -0.99 -5.72 17.11
C ALA A 439 -0.40 -6.02 15.71
N VAL A 440 0.87 -5.71 15.46
CA VAL A 440 1.56 -6.07 14.21
C VAL A 440 1.66 -7.58 14.05
N VAL A 441 2.08 -8.27 15.11
CA VAL A 441 2.19 -9.74 15.14
C VAL A 441 0.82 -10.38 14.94
N HIS A 442 -0.22 -9.87 15.64
CA HIS A 442 -1.58 -10.39 15.50
C HIS A 442 -2.14 -10.16 14.09
N TRP A 443 -1.88 -8.97 13.50
CA TRP A 443 -2.29 -8.67 12.13
C TRP A 443 -1.62 -9.63 11.13
N ALA A 444 -0.30 -9.81 11.22
CA ALA A 444 0.42 -10.72 10.32
C ALA A 444 -0.12 -12.15 10.38
N ARG A 445 -0.39 -12.65 11.60
CA ARG A 445 -1.01 -13.98 11.80
C ARG A 445 -2.39 -14.08 11.17
N ARG A 446 -3.23 -13.05 11.33
CA ARG A 446 -4.55 -13.01 10.68
C ARG A 446 -4.47 -13.08 9.15
N MET A 447 -3.41 -12.54 8.57
CA MET A 447 -3.14 -12.62 7.13
C MET A 447 -2.45 -13.94 6.73
N GLY A 448 -2.30 -14.91 7.65
CA GLY A 448 -1.59 -16.18 7.38
C GLY A 448 -0.07 -16.01 7.28
N GLY A 449 0.46 -14.89 7.74
CA GLY A 449 1.89 -14.56 7.70
C GLY A 449 2.62 -14.87 9.01
N VAL A 450 3.92 -14.67 8.95
CA VAL A 450 4.86 -14.85 10.08
C VAL A 450 5.68 -13.58 10.26
N THR A 451 6.00 -13.25 11.52
CA THR A 451 6.83 -12.12 11.89
C THR A 451 8.15 -12.58 12.47
N GLY A 452 9.23 -11.87 12.18
CA GLY A 452 10.54 -12.07 12.75
C GLY A 452 11.14 -10.73 13.21
N MET A 453 12.10 -10.79 14.11
CA MET A 453 12.87 -9.63 14.53
C MET A 453 14.32 -10.04 14.78
N THR A 454 15.24 -9.25 14.25
CA THR A 454 16.65 -9.33 14.59
C THR A 454 17.11 -7.98 15.11
N THR A 455 17.89 -7.96 16.18
CA THR A 455 18.40 -6.74 16.77
C THR A 455 19.84 -6.95 17.25
N ALA A 456 20.62 -5.89 17.22
CA ALA A 456 21.95 -5.89 17.80
C ALA A 456 22.20 -4.51 18.44
N SER A 457 22.77 -4.51 19.64
CA SER A 457 23.10 -3.27 20.35
C SER A 457 23.98 -2.38 19.48
N GLU A 458 23.62 -1.08 19.38
CA GLU A 458 24.27 -0.05 18.57
C GLU A 458 24.30 -0.29 17.06
N ARG A 459 23.66 -1.35 16.57
CA ARG A 459 23.57 -1.68 15.13
C ARG A 459 22.17 -1.60 14.57
N GLY A 460 21.16 -1.44 15.44
CA GLY A 460 19.77 -1.27 15.05
C GLY A 460 18.91 -2.51 15.14
N THR A 461 17.70 -2.41 14.59
CA THR A 461 16.69 -3.46 14.62
C THR A 461 16.12 -3.68 13.22
N THR A 462 15.87 -4.93 12.87
CA THR A 462 15.17 -5.32 11.64
C THR A 462 13.94 -6.13 11.99
N PHE A 463 12.76 -5.64 11.62
CA PHE A 463 11.51 -6.38 11.64
C PHE A 463 11.25 -6.99 10.28
N THR A 464 10.92 -8.29 10.25
CA THR A 464 10.61 -9.04 9.04
C THR A 464 9.16 -9.51 9.10
N LEU A 465 8.38 -9.20 8.06
CA LEU A 465 7.03 -9.69 7.85
C LEU A 465 7.03 -10.59 6.62
N ARG A 466 6.76 -11.87 6.79
CA ARG A 466 6.55 -12.81 5.68
C ARG A 466 5.06 -13.04 5.51
N ILE A 467 4.49 -12.56 4.42
CA ILE A 467 3.06 -12.52 4.17
C ILE A 467 2.75 -13.26 2.86
N PRO A 468 1.73 -14.14 2.81
CA PRO A 468 1.33 -14.78 1.57
C PRO A 468 0.85 -13.76 0.54
N LEU A 469 0.96 -14.08 -0.74
CA LEU A 469 0.52 -13.19 -1.83
C LEU A 469 -0.98 -12.92 -1.82
N SER A 470 -1.78 -13.84 -1.29
CA SER A 470 -3.24 -13.72 -1.17
C SER A 470 -3.76 -14.32 0.13
N VAL A 471 -4.89 -13.82 0.63
CA VAL A 471 -5.54 -14.28 1.88
C VAL A 471 -6.53 -15.43 1.63
N ALA A 472 -6.87 -15.71 0.39
CA ALA A 472 -8.13 -16.39 0.09
C ALA A 472 -8.12 -17.90 0.33
N ILE A 473 -6.99 -18.60 0.15
CA ILE A 473 -6.96 -20.07 0.23
C ILE A 473 -5.67 -20.51 0.90
N ILE A 474 -5.80 -21.31 1.96
CA ILE A 474 -4.65 -21.90 2.65
C ILE A 474 -4.80 -23.43 2.71
N PRO A 475 -3.74 -24.20 2.43
CA PRO A 475 -3.76 -25.63 2.65
C PRO A 475 -3.83 -25.91 4.15
N ALA A 476 -4.76 -26.76 4.56
CA ALA A 476 -4.99 -27.10 5.97
C ALA A 476 -5.14 -28.60 6.19
N LEU A 477 -4.68 -29.07 7.34
CA LEU A 477 -5.00 -30.38 7.86
C LEU A 477 -6.33 -30.30 8.63
N LEU A 478 -7.33 -31.03 8.17
CA LEU A 478 -8.63 -31.12 8.83
C LEU A 478 -8.61 -32.17 9.92
N VAL A 479 -9.04 -31.79 11.10
CA VAL A 479 -9.09 -32.67 12.27
C VAL A 479 -10.45 -32.57 12.96
N ARG A 480 -10.83 -33.63 13.70
CA ARG A 480 -12.01 -33.63 14.55
C ARG A 480 -11.60 -33.77 16.00
N VAL A 481 -12.18 -32.93 16.85
CA VAL A 481 -12.06 -33.01 18.30
C VAL A 481 -13.46 -32.91 18.88
N ALA A 482 -13.89 -33.95 19.58
CA ALA A 482 -15.30 -34.19 19.99
C ALA A 482 -16.24 -34.09 18.76
N ASP A 483 -17.27 -33.27 18.84
CA ASP A 483 -18.24 -33.08 17.75
C ASP A 483 -17.86 -31.92 16.79
N ARG A 484 -16.68 -31.32 16.94
CA ARG A 484 -16.27 -30.14 16.18
C ARG A 484 -15.15 -30.45 15.19
N ARG A 485 -15.20 -29.78 14.04
CA ARG A 485 -14.15 -29.83 13.04
C ARG A 485 -13.29 -28.61 13.14
N TYR A 486 -11.99 -28.85 13.01
CA TYR A 486 -10.98 -27.81 13.04
C TYR A 486 -10.07 -27.93 11.83
N ALA A 487 -9.58 -26.80 11.36
CA ALA A 487 -8.59 -26.70 10.30
C ALA A 487 -7.29 -26.15 10.89
N LEU A 488 -6.20 -26.86 10.65
CA LEU A 488 -4.83 -26.47 11.03
C LEU A 488 -4.08 -26.06 9.79
N PRO A 489 -3.57 -24.81 9.67
CA PRO A 489 -2.70 -24.42 8.56
C PRO A 489 -1.54 -25.38 8.40
N LEU A 490 -1.39 -25.94 7.19
CA LEU A 490 -0.42 -27.01 6.93
C LEU A 490 1.04 -26.56 7.13
N GLY A 491 1.32 -25.26 6.93
CA GLY A 491 2.65 -24.69 7.17
C GLY A 491 3.15 -24.75 8.62
N ALA A 492 2.26 -25.01 9.58
CA ALA A 492 2.60 -25.19 11.00
C ALA A 492 2.59 -26.66 11.45
N VAL A 493 2.21 -27.58 10.57
CA VAL A 493 2.17 -29.02 10.86
C VAL A 493 3.52 -29.63 10.55
N ALA A 494 4.23 -30.09 11.57
CA ALA A 494 5.51 -30.79 11.38
C ALA A 494 5.29 -32.27 11.03
N GLU A 495 4.45 -32.97 11.81
CA GLU A 495 4.22 -34.40 11.65
C GLU A 495 2.90 -34.82 12.32
N THR A 496 2.32 -35.92 11.85
CA THR A 496 1.22 -36.60 12.53
C THR A 496 1.75 -37.79 13.31
N VAL A 497 1.37 -37.93 14.58
CA VAL A 497 1.93 -38.92 15.53
C VAL A 497 0.84 -39.73 16.21
N ARG A 498 1.23 -40.83 16.82
CA ARG A 498 0.38 -41.60 17.71
C ARG A 498 0.67 -41.23 19.16
N ILE A 499 -0.33 -40.76 19.87
CA ILE A 499 -0.24 -40.39 21.30
C ILE A 499 -0.76 -41.57 22.14
N PRO A 500 0.07 -42.17 23.00
CA PRO A 500 -0.40 -43.23 23.91
C PRO A 500 -1.46 -42.71 24.88
N LEU A 501 -2.52 -43.44 25.04
CA LEU A 501 -3.54 -43.14 26.06
C LEU A 501 -2.94 -43.43 27.46
N GLY A 502 -2.95 -42.42 28.32
CA GLY A 502 -2.50 -42.56 29.72
C GLY A 502 -2.95 -41.35 30.52
N ASN A 503 -3.49 -41.59 31.71
CA ASN A 503 -4.06 -40.54 32.54
C ASN A 503 -3.03 -39.44 32.87
N GLY A 504 -3.33 -38.19 32.48
CA GLY A 504 -2.68 -36.99 32.97
C GLY A 504 -1.32 -36.65 32.37
N ARG A 505 -0.95 -37.20 31.22
CA ARG A 505 0.28 -36.78 30.53
C ARG A 505 0.13 -35.37 29.97
N GLN A 506 0.99 -34.48 30.40
CA GLN A 506 1.07 -33.10 29.87
C GLN A 506 2.13 -32.95 28.78
N THR A 507 2.92 -33.98 28.51
CA THR A 507 4.00 -33.98 27.52
C THR A 507 3.98 -35.27 26.69
N LEU A 508 4.51 -35.15 25.46
CA LEU A 508 4.75 -36.24 24.52
C LEU A 508 6.25 -36.35 24.21
N ALA A 509 6.81 -37.57 24.32
CA ALA A 509 8.18 -37.82 23.87
C ALA A 509 8.22 -37.78 22.35
N TYR A 510 9.04 -36.86 21.79
CA TYR A 510 9.17 -36.63 20.36
C TYR A 510 10.61 -36.26 19.98
N GLN A 511 11.21 -37.00 19.05
CA GLN A 511 12.59 -36.78 18.52
C GLN A 511 13.66 -36.59 19.60
N GLY A 512 13.61 -37.36 20.68
CA GLY A 512 14.60 -37.31 21.76
C GLY A 512 14.39 -36.21 22.80
N GLY A 513 13.29 -35.46 22.72
CA GLY A 513 12.86 -34.45 23.67
C GLY A 513 11.41 -34.67 24.12
N GLU A 514 10.93 -33.80 24.99
CA GLU A 514 9.53 -33.73 25.38
C GLU A 514 8.86 -32.50 24.83
N VAL A 515 7.69 -32.64 24.18
CA VAL A 515 6.87 -31.55 23.68
C VAL A 515 5.58 -31.43 24.50
N PRO A 516 5.10 -30.21 24.81
CA PRO A 516 3.84 -30.01 25.52
C PRO A 516 2.67 -30.65 24.76
N LEU A 517 1.76 -31.29 25.48
CA LEU A 517 0.55 -31.89 24.93
C LEU A 517 -0.63 -30.96 25.14
N VAL A 518 -1.28 -30.56 24.06
CA VAL A 518 -2.49 -29.74 24.06
C VAL A 518 -3.69 -30.64 23.84
N ASP A 519 -4.67 -30.55 24.73
CA ASP A 519 -5.94 -31.29 24.67
C ASP A 519 -7.12 -30.31 24.65
N LEU A 520 -7.90 -30.31 23.58
CA LEU A 520 -9.07 -29.45 23.38
C LEU A 520 -10.38 -30.13 23.84
N GLY A 521 -10.29 -31.14 24.67
CA GLY A 521 -11.45 -31.91 25.15
C GLY A 521 -11.74 -33.14 24.27
N VAL A 522 -10.69 -33.86 23.89
CA VAL A 522 -10.78 -35.12 23.14
C VAL A 522 -11.53 -36.18 23.93
N ALA A 523 -12.45 -36.91 23.29
CA ALA A 523 -13.15 -38.02 23.89
C ALA A 523 -12.17 -39.12 24.31
N GLU A 524 -12.49 -39.85 25.42
CA GLU A 524 -11.67 -40.98 25.87
C GLU A 524 -11.62 -42.06 24.77
N GLY A 525 -10.44 -42.32 24.26
CA GLY A 525 -10.23 -43.29 23.18
C GLY A 525 -10.30 -44.73 23.71
N THR A 526 -10.84 -45.64 22.87
CA THR A 526 -11.03 -47.07 23.23
C THR A 526 -9.86 -47.97 22.82
N GLY A 527 -8.74 -47.43 22.33
CA GLY A 527 -7.71 -48.23 21.64
C GLY A 527 -6.27 -48.00 22.03
N GLY A 528 -5.89 -47.79 23.27
CA GLY A 528 -4.46 -47.67 23.67
C GLY A 528 -3.66 -46.51 23.13
N TRP A 529 -4.08 -45.85 22.05
CA TRP A 529 -3.47 -44.66 21.43
C TRP A 529 -4.52 -43.80 20.70
N ARG A 530 -4.19 -42.52 20.47
CA ARG A 530 -5.01 -41.59 19.70
C ARG A 530 -4.15 -40.81 18.69
N PRO A 531 -4.73 -40.28 17.60
CA PRO A 531 -3.99 -39.43 16.70
C PRO A 531 -3.57 -38.12 17.37
N GLY A 532 -2.41 -37.61 16.96
CA GLY A 532 -1.92 -36.29 17.32
C GLY A 532 -1.26 -35.59 16.16
N VAL A 533 -1.18 -34.29 16.28
CA VAL A 533 -0.51 -33.42 15.29
C VAL A 533 0.58 -32.64 16.00
N VAL A 534 1.83 -32.84 15.59
CA VAL A 534 2.93 -32.03 16.10
C VAL A 534 2.95 -30.71 15.31
N LEU A 535 2.83 -29.62 16.05
CA LEU A 535 2.90 -28.27 15.54
C LEU A 535 4.28 -27.69 15.79
N GLU A 536 4.83 -26.97 14.82
CA GLU A 536 6.09 -26.27 14.95
C GLU A 536 5.94 -24.83 14.49
N VAL A 537 6.21 -23.87 15.38
CA VAL A 537 6.16 -22.44 15.11
C VAL A 537 7.32 -21.74 15.80
N GLY A 538 8.17 -21.05 15.05
CA GLY A 538 9.29 -20.30 15.60
C GLY A 538 10.28 -21.17 16.42
N GLY A 539 10.53 -22.41 15.99
CA GLY A 539 11.40 -23.34 16.69
C GLY A 539 10.81 -23.98 17.94
N ARG A 540 9.61 -23.60 18.36
CA ARG A 540 8.87 -24.24 19.45
C ARG A 540 7.92 -25.30 18.90
N ARG A 541 7.71 -26.35 19.68
CA ARG A 541 6.85 -27.46 19.31
C ARG A 541 5.81 -27.75 20.37
N SER A 542 4.62 -28.16 19.94
CA SER A 542 3.59 -28.77 20.79
C SER A 542 2.90 -29.90 20.04
N ALA A 543 2.27 -30.79 20.74
CA ALA A 543 1.46 -31.85 20.16
C ALA A 543 -0.01 -31.62 20.48
N LEU A 544 -0.85 -31.48 19.45
CA LEU A 544 -2.30 -31.39 19.59
C LEU A 544 -2.91 -32.79 19.52
N ALA A 545 -3.62 -33.19 20.56
CA ALA A 545 -4.40 -34.41 20.54
C ALA A 545 -5.71 -34.24 19.77
N VAL A 546 -6.04 -35.19 18.91
CA VAL A 546 -7.28 -35.16 18.12
C VAL A 546 -7.97 -36.53 18.15
N ASP A 547 -9.28 -36.57 17.89
CA ASP A 547 -10.02 -37.84 17.78
C ASP A 547 -9.80 -38.49 16.41
N THR A 548 -9.76 -37.69 15.36
CA THR A 548 -9.65 -38.21 13.99
C THR A 548 -8.95 -37.18 13.08
N LEU A 549 -8.05 -37.67 12.23
CA LEU A 549 -7.52 -36.90 11.09
C LEU A 549 -8.52 -37.09 9.93
N LEU A 550 -9.05 -35.98 9.38
CA LEU A 550 -10.06 -36.01 8.31
C LEU A 550 -9.43 -35.92 6.92
N GLY A 551 -8.14 -35.49 6.84
CA GLY A 551 -7.41 -35.32 5.58
C GLY A 551 -6.89 -33.90 5.41
N GLN A 552 -6.34 -33.61 4.23
CA GLN A 552 -5.88 -32.28 3.85
C GLN A 552 -6.86 -31.70 2.85
N ASP A 553 -7.14 -30.40 2.96
CA ASP A 553 -8.00 -29.67 2.02
C ASP A 553 -7.56 -28.20 1.96
N ASP A 554 -7.82 -27.56 0.82
CA ASP A 554 -7.64 -26.14 0.66
C ASP A 554 -8.86 -25.42 1.23
N ILE A 555 -8.66 -24.59 2.24
CA ILE A 555 -9.73 -23.87 2.91
C ILE A 555 -9.70 -22.38 2.58
N VAL A 556 -10.89 -21.81 2.40
CA VAL A 556 -11.07 -20.36 2.25
C VAL A 556 -11.18 -19.75 3.66
N VAL A 557 -10.28 -18.82 3.97
CA VAL A 557 -10.34 -18.11 5.25
C VAL A 557 -11.42 -17.05 5.19
N GLY A 558 -12.53 -17.29 5.91
CA GLY A 558 -13.60 -16.32 6.06
C GLY A 558 -13.37 -15.37 7.22
N PRO A 559 -13.82 -14.10 7.14
CA PRO A 559 -13.78 -13.17 8.26
C PRO A 559 -14.67 -13.70 9.40
N LEU A 560 -14.08 -13.91 10.57
CA LEU A 560 -14.83 -14.31 11.75
C LEU A 560 -15.04 -13.07 12.64
N HIS A 561 -16.30 -12.66 12.82
CA HIS A 561 -16.66 -11.70 13.85
C HIS A 561 -16.69 -12.45 15.20
N ALA A 562 -15.53 -12.51 15.85
CA ALA A 562 -15.38 -13.26 17.09
C ALA A 562 -16.31 -12.72 18.19
N PRO A 563 -17.24 -13.54 18.71
CA PRO A 563 -18.03 -13.15 19.87
C PRO A 563 -17.13 -12.98 21.11
N ARG A 564 -17.57 -12.13 22.04
CA ARG A 564 -16.84 -11.95 23.32
C ARG A 564 -16.68 -13.29 24.01
N GLY A 565 -15.46 -13.67 24.39
CA GLY A 565 -15.14 -14.92 25.07
C GLY A 565 -14.71 -16.07 24.13
N MET A 566 -14.49 -15.81 22.84
CA MET A 566 -13.88 -16.81 21.97
C MET A 566 -12.43 -17.06 22.41
N PRO A 567 -12.00 -18.34 22.47
CA PRO A 567 -10.62 -18.68 22.82
C PRO A 567 -9.61 -18.08 21.86
N ALA A 568 -8.47 -17.62 22.38
CA ALA A 568 -7.40 -16.99 21.58
C ALA A 568 -6.75 -17.95 20.55
N TRP A 569 -6.94 -19.24 20.70
CA TRP A 569 -6.45 -20.26 19.77
C TRP A 569 -7.39 -20.51 18.57
N ILE A 570 -8.47 -19.73 18.41
CA ILE A 570 -9.32 -19.72 17.21
C ILE A 570 -9.00 -18.45 16.42
N ASN A 571 -8.53 -18.61 15.18
CA ASN A 571 -8.13 -17.50 14.31
C ASN A 571 -9.15 -17.18 13.21
N GLY A 572 -10.08 -18.07 12.91
CA GLY A 572 -11.04 -17.89 11.83
C GLY A 572 -12.05 -19.01 11.74
N ALA A 573 -12.84 -18.97 10.68
CA ALA A 573 -13.76 -20.04 10.31
C ALA A 573 -13.73 -20.26 8.80
N THR A 574 -14.10 -21.47 8.40
CA THR A 574 -14.25 -21.86 6.99
C THR A 574 -15.46 -22.76 6.83
N ILE A 575 -15.92 -22.94 5.59
CA ILE A 575 -16.91 -23.94 5.20
C ILE A 575 -16.19 -25.02 4.39
N LEU A 576 -16.25 -26.25 4.86
CA LEU A 576 -15.62 -27.39 4.21
C LEU A 576 -16.40 -27.84 2.96
N ALA A 577 -15.78 -28.72 2.16
CA ALA A 577 -16.37 -29.26 0.94
C ALA A 577 -17.74 -29.94 1.15
N ASP A 578 -18.00 -30.49 2.33
CA ASP A 578 -19.28 -31.11 2.68
C ASP A 578 -20.34 -30.10 3.20
N GLY A 579 -20.03 -28.80 3.18
CA GLY A 579 -20.91 -27.73 3.65
C GLY A 579 -20.92 -27.52 5.15
N GLN A 580 -20.11 -28.27 5.92
CA GLN A 580 -20.01 -28.12 7.36
C GLN A 580 -19.02 -27.01 7.74
N PRO A 581 -19.32 -26.21 8.79
CA PRO A 581 -18.38 -25.21 9.27
C PRO A 581 -17.21 -25.89 10.00
N ALA A 582 -16.01 -25.32 9.84
CA ALA A 582 -14.83 -25.67 10.62
C ALA A 582 -14.18 -24.40 11.18
N LEU A 583 -13.65 -24.49 12.39
CA LEU A 583 -12.90 -23.41 13.02
C LEU A 583 -11.42 -23.54 12.68
N ILE A 584 -10.79 -22.43 12.33
CA ILE A 584 -9.37 -22.36 11.99
C ILE A 584 -8.60 -22.15 13.30
N LEU A 585 -7.69 -23.05 13.61
CA LEU A 585 -6.84 -22.98 14.79
C LEU A 585 -5.65 -22.05 14.56
N ASP A 586 -5.26 -21.31 15.61
CA ASP A 586 -4.01 -20.56 15.64
C ASP A 586 -2.88 -21.47 16.19
N PRO A 587 -1.97 -21.95 15.34
CA PRO A 587 -0.89 -22.83 15.78
C PRO A 587 0.02 -22.17 16.82
N THR A 588 0.19 -20.84 16.74
CA THR A 588 1.06 -20.12 17.65
C THR A 588 0.50 -20.07 19.06
N ALA A 589 -0.80 -19.81 19.19
CA ALA A 589 -1.46 -19.82 20.48
C ALA A 589 -1.43 -21.23 21.12
N LEU A 590 -1.55 -22.28 20.29
CA LEU A 590 -1.46 -23.67 20.76
C LEU A 590 -0.04 -24.05 21.21
N VAL A 591 0.99 -23.57 20.50
CA VAL A 591 2.41 -23.84 20.84
C VAL A 591 2.86 -23.05 22.07
N GLN A 592 2.33 -21.85 22.30
CA GLN A 592 2.66 -21.02 23.47
C GLN A 592 1.92 -21.41 24.76
N GLY A 593 1.09 -22.45 24.75
CA GLY A 593 0.41 -22.94 25.94
C GLY A 593 -0.85 -22.17 26.33
N GLY A 594 -1.48 -21.48 25.38
CA GLY A 594 -2.70 -20.68 25.57
C GLY A 594 -3.98 -21.49 25.83
N VAL A 595 -3.90 -22.79 26.07
CA VAL A 595 -5.02 -23.63 26.46
C VAL A 595 -4.88 -23.97 27.94
N ARG A 596 -5.47 -23.16 28.80
CA ARG A 596 -5.79 -23.48 30.19
C ARG A 596 -7.29 -23.50 30.35
#